data_829202f99e6e210e6586f48a744c4e82
#
_entry.id   829202f99e6e210e6586f48a744c4e82
#
_cell.length_a   1.000
_cell.length_b   1.000
_cell.length_c   1.000
_cell.angle_alpha   90.00
_cell.angle_beta   90.00
_cell.angle_gamma   90.00
#
_symmetry.space_group_name_H-M   'P 1'
#
loop_
_entity.id
_entity.type
_entity.pdbx_description
1 polymer ?
#
loop_
_entity_poly.entity_id
_entity_poly.type
_entity_poly.pdbx_seq_one_letter_code
_entity_poly.pdbx_strand_id
1 'polypeptide(L)'
;GALVLFAAYTEDIKYFSKVKGSVLEGVNVTFDLSNPFVVAGLLIGGMLPYLFGSMGMQAVGRAGGAVVIEVRRQFKKIPGIMKGKRKPDYGRLVDLLTKAAIKEMIIPSLLPVLSPVILYFVILQIAGIEAALSSLGAMLLGVIITGLFVAVSMTAGGGAWDNA
;
A
#
# COMPACT_ATOMS: atom_id res chain seq x y z
N GLY A 1 2.09 -9.66 12.63
CA GLY A 1 3.12 -9.80 11.59
C GLY A 1 3.89 -8.51 11.35
N ALA A 2 3.21 -7.39 11.23
CA ALA A 2 3.86 -6.10 10.98
C ALA A 2 4.76 -5.65 12.14
N LEU A 3 4.32 -5.84 13.37
CA LEU A 3 5.13 -5.53 14.56
C LEU A 3 6.36 -6.42 14.66
N VAL A 4 6.26 -7.68 14.24
CA VAL A 4 7.41 -8.59 14.18
C VAL A 4 8.43 -8.11 13.17
N LEU A 5 8.00 -7.65 12.01
CA LEU A 5 8.89 -7.09 10.99
C LEU A 5 9.58 -5.81 11.49
N PHE A 6 8.86 -4.96 12.20
CA PHE A 6 9.45 -3.78 12.82
C PHE A 6 10.49 -4.15 13.88
N ALA A 7 10.20 -5.13 14.73
CA ALA A 7 11.15 -5.63 15.71
C ALA A 7 12.39 -6.21 15.04
N ALA A 8 12.24 -6.97 13.98
CA ALA A 8 13.36 -7.48 13.18
C ALA A 8 14.22 -6.34 12.61
N TYR A 9 13.58 -5.30 12.09
CA TYR A 9 14.27 -4.12 11.58
C TYR A 9 15.17 -3.48 12.66
N THR A 10 14.64 -3.26 13.85
CA THR A 10 15.40 -2.66 14.96
C THR A 10 16.52 -3.57 15.44
N GLU A 11 16.29 -4.87 15.53
CA GLU A 11 17.30 -5.86 15.92
C GLU A 11 18.44 -5.95 14.90
N ASP A 12 18.11 -5.96 13.61
CA ASP A 12 19.11 -6.00 12.55
C ASP A 12 20.00 -4.75 12.56
N ILE A 13 19.43 -3.59 12.79
CA ILE A 13 20.22 -2.35 12.92
C ILE A 13 21.17 -2.44 14.10
N LYS A 14 20.72 -2.92 15.26
CA LYS A 14 21.55 -3.11 16.44
C LYS A 14 22.69 -4.10 16.18
N TYR A 15 22.38 -5.21 15.52
CA TYR A 15 23.36 -6.23 15.18
C TYR A 15 24.45 -5.67 14.28
N PHE A 16 24.06 -5.04 13.17
CA PHE A 16 25.02 -4.49 12.22
C PHE A 16 25.79 -3.28 12.75
N SER A 17 25.25 -2.55 13.70
CA SER A 17 25.97 -1.46 14.36
C SER A 17 27.16 -1.94 15.20
N LYS A 18 27.12 -3.20 15.61
CA LYS A 18 28.18 -3.86 16.38
C LYS A 18 29.20 -4.60 15.52
N VAL A 19 28.88 -4.81 14.23
CA VAL A 19 29.77 -5.52 13.29
C VAL A 19 30.83 -4.56 12.75
N LYS A 20 32.09 -4.87 12.97
CA LYS A 20 33.21 -4.07 12.43
C LYS A 20 33.25 -4.17 10.90
N GLY A 21 33.45 -3.04 10.24
CA GLY A 21 33.49 -2.96 8.78
C GLY A 21 32.13 -2.88 8.11
N SER A 22 31.03 -2.94 8.85
CA SER A 22 29.69 -2.72 8.34
C SER A 22 29.46 -1.23 8.04
N VAL A 23 28.61 -0.94 7.03
CA VAL A 23 28.16 0.41 6.72
C VAL A 23 27.43 1.06 7.93
N LEU A 24 26.85 0.22 8.80
CA LEU A 24 26.10 0.65 9.99
C LEU A 24 26.96 0.66 11.26
N GLU A 25 28.26 0.47 11.16
CA GLU A 25 29.16 0.47 12.31
C GLU A 25 29.04 1.78 13.09
N GLY A 26 28.78 1.69 14.40
CA GLY A 26 28.66 2.85 15.27
C GLY A 26 27.38 3.66 15.12
N VAL A 27 26.44 3.23 14.28
CA VAL A 27 25.15 3.89 14.10
C VAL A 27 24.25 3.63 15.30
N ASN A 28 23.74 4.70 15.89
CA ASN A 28 22.77 4.65 16.97
C ASN A 28 21.43 5.21 16.48
N VAL A 29 20.46 4.32 16.28
CA VAL A 29 19.13 4.69 15.77
C VAL A 29 18.17 4.79 16.95
N THR A 30 17.57 5.97 17.11
CA THR A 30 16.56 6.24 18.14
C THR A 30 15.30 6.80 17.48
N PHE A 31 14.15 6.54 18.10
CA PHE A 31 12.85 6.99 17.61
C PHE A 31 12.26 8.08 18.51
N ASP A 32 13.06 9.10 18.79
CA ASP A 32 12.68 10.21 19.65
C ASP A 32 11.82 11.21 18.85
N LEU A 33 10.66 11.58 19.40
CA LEU A 33 9.75 12.55 18.78
C LEU A 33 10.30 13.98 18.73
N SER A 34 11.36 14.27 19.46
CA SER A 34 12.07 15.54 19.33
C SER A 34 12.90 15.64 18.06
N ASN A 35 13.20 14.51 17.41
CA ASN A 35 13.93 14.47 16.15
C ASN A 35 12.96 14.76 14.99
N PRO A 36 13.17 15.84 14.20
CA PRO A 36 12.26 16.19 13.11
C PRO A 36 12.20 15.13 12.01
N PHE A 37 13.27 14.36 11.80
CA PHE A 37 13.28 13.30 10.79
C PHE A 37 12.43 12.11 11.22
N VAL A 38 12.38 11.80 12.52
CA VAL A 38 11.47 10.79 13.08
C VAL A 38 10.02 11.22 12.90
N VAL A 39 9.70 12.47 13.22
CA VAL A 39 8.34 13.01 13.03
C VAL A 39 7.94 13.02 11.56
N ALA A 40 8.83 13.43 10.68
CA ALA A 40 8.58 13.43 9.23
C ALA A 40 8.29 12.01 8.72
N GLY A 41 9.10 11.04 9.11
CA GLY A 41 8.89 9.64 8.76
C GLY A 41 7.55 9.12 9.27
N LEU A 42 7.21 9.41 10.52
CA LEU A 42 5.97 9.00 11.14
C LEU A 42 4.74 9.58 10.41
N LEU A 43 4.78 10.86 10.08
CA LEU A 43 3.69 11.52 9.34
C LEU A 43 3.53 10.98 7.92
N ILE A 44 4.62 10.83 7.20
CA ILE A 44 4.61 10.26 5.85
C ILE A 44 4.08 8.82 5.89
N GLY A 45 4.61 8.00 6.80
CA GLY A 45 4.15 6.62 6.98
C GLY A 45 2.69 6.54 7.36
N GLY A 46 2.22 7.44 8.25
CA GLY A 46 0.82 7.51 8.64
C GLY A 46 -0.10 7.89 7.49
N MET A 47 0.37 8.70 6.55
CA MET A 47 -0.39 9.12 5.38
C MET A 47 -0.50 8.01 4.31
N LEU A 48 0.50 7.14 4.18
CA LEU A 48 0.58 6.17 3.09
C LEU A 48 -0.63 5.21 3.01
N PRO A 49 -1.14 4.61 4.10
CA PRO A 49 -2.31 3.75 4.00
C PRO A 49 -3.56 4.46 3.49
N TYR A 50 -3.77 5.71 3.87
CA TYR A 50 -4.89 6.51 3.37
C TYR A 50 -4.75 6.80 1.88
N LEU A 51 -3.55 7.18 1.46
CA LEU A 51 -3.26 7.45 0.04
C LEU A 51 -3.40 6.17 -0.79
N PHE A 52 -2.86 5.06 -0.32
CA PHE A 52 -2.98 3.76 -0.98
C PHE A 52 -4.45 3.32 -1.08
N GLY A 53 -5.23 3.48 0.00
CA GLY A 53 -6.65 3.16 0.02
C GLY A 53 -7.44 3.99 -0.98
N SER A 54 -7.17 5.30 -1.04
CA SER A 54 -7.79 6.20 -2.01
C SER A 54 -7.48 5.79 -3.46
N MET A 55 -6.21 5.52 -3.76
CA MET A 55 -5.79 5.07 -5.10
C MET A 55 -6.41 3.71 -5.45
N GLY A 56 -6.49 2.80 -4.48
CA GLY A 56 -7.13 1.50 -4.65
C GLY A 56 -8.61 1.61 -4.96
N MET A 57 -9.33 2.48 -4.26
CA MET A 57 -10.75 2.71 -4.53
C MET A 57 -11.00 3.30 -5.92
N GLN A 58 -10.15 4.22 -6.36
CA GLN A 58 -10.23 4.76 -7.72
C GLN A 58 -9.93 3.68 -8.76
N ALA A 59 -8.95 2.82 -8.51
CA ALA A 59 -8.61 1.70 -9.39
C ALA A 59 -9.77 0.71 -9.51
N VAL A 60 -10.42 0.38 -8.40
CA VAL A 60 -11.61 -0.49 -8.37
C VAL A 60 -12.75 0.15 -9.16
N GLY A 61 -12.96 1.45 -9.01
CA GLY A 61 -13.98 2.18 -9.78
C GLY A 61 -13.74 2.12 -11.28
N ARG A 62 -12.50 2.30 -11.71
CA ARG A 62 -12.15 2.21 -13.14
C ARG A 62 -12.30 0.78 -13.68
N ALA A 63 -11.86 -0.22 -12.93
CA ALA A 63 -12.01 -1.63 -13.30
C ALA A 63 -13.50 -2.03 -13.36
N GLY A 64 -14.28 -1.59 -12.39
CA GLY A 64 -15.73 -1.82 -12.37
C GLY A 64 -16.45 -1.17 -13.54
N GLY A 65 -16.02 0.03 -13.94
CA GLY A 65 -16.54 0.71 -15.13
C GLY A 65 -16.32 -0.10 -16.41
N ALA A 66 -15.15 -0.72 -16.55
CA ALA A 66 -14.86 -1.60 -17.69
C ALA A 66 -15.80 -2.81 -17.72
N VAL A 67 -16.08 -3.40 -16.56
CA VAL A 67 -17.03 -4.54 -16.45
C VAL A 67 -18.45 -4.11 -16.84
N VAL A 68 -18.89 -2.93 -16.38
CA VAL A 68 -20.21 -2.39 -16.75
C VAL A 68 -20.36 -2.23 -18.26
N ILE A 69 -19.33 -1.71 -18.93
CA ILE A 69 -19.32 -1.56 -20.38
C ILE A 69 -19.45 -2.93 -21.07
N GLU A 70 -18.69 -3.93 -20.62
CA GLU A 70 -18.76 -5.29 -21.19
C GLU A 70 -20.13 -5.94 -20.95
N VAL A 71 -20.72 -5.78 -19.77
CA VAL A 71 -22.07 -6.29 -19.47
C VAL A 71 -23.09 -5.68 -20.39
N ARG A 72 -23.05 -4.35 -20.59
CA ARG A 72 -23.96 -3.66 -21.53
C ARG A 72 -23.78 -4.15 -22.97
N ARG A 73 -22.52 -4.37 -23.38
CA ARG A 73 -22.23 -4.94 -24.70
C ARG A 73 -22.84 -6.31 -24.89
N GLN A 74 -22.71 -7.18 -23.90
CA GLN A 74 -23.27 -8.54 -23.95
C GLN A 74 -24.80 -8.50 -24.01
N PHE A 75 -25.46 -7.61 -23.29
CA PHE A 75 -26.91 -7.46 -23.37
C PHE A 75 -27.39 -7.04 -24.76
N LYS A 76 -26.60 -6.24 -25.48
CA LYS A 76 -26.93 -5.81 -26.83
C LYS A 76 -26.63 -6.85 -27.90
N LYS A 77 -25.51 -7.59 -27.77
CA LYS A 77 -24.98 -8.48 -28.81
C LYS A 77 -25.35 -9.95 -28.64
N ILE A 78 -25.70 -10.36 -27.43
CA ILE A 78 -26.15 -11.73 -27.15
C ILE A 78 -27.65 -11.68 -26.83
N PRO A 79 -28.53 -11.96 -27.80
CA PRO A 79 -29.97 -11.90 -27.55
C PRO A 79 -30.41 -13.02 -26.61
N GLY A 80 -31.34 -12.70 -25.73
CA GLY A 80 -31.94 -13.67 -24.82
C GLY A 80 -31.30 -13.75 -23.42
N ILE A 81 -30.25 -12.98 -23.12
CA ILE A 81 -29.67 -12.92 -21.77
C ILE A 81 -30.71 -12.45 -20.75
N MET A 82 -31.39 -11.34 -21.03
CA MET A 82 -32.41 -10.75 -20.16
C MET A 82 -33.60 -11.68 -19.91
N LYS A 83 -33.88 -12.57 -20.87
CA LYS A 83 -34.98 -13.53 -20.77
C LYS A 83 -34.56 -14.90 -20.22
N GLY A 84 -33.28 -15.04 -19.83
CA GLY A 84 -32.72 -16.27 -19.31
C GLY A 84 -32.54 -17.38 -20.36
N LYS A 85 -32.68 -17.06 -21.63
CA LYS A 85 -32.55 -18.05 -22.73
C LYS A 85 -31.11 -18.32 -23.12
N ARG A 86 -30.18 -17.41 -22.83
CA ARG A 86 -28.75 -17.57 -23.09
C ARG A 86 -27.95 -17.15 -21.86
N LYS A 87 -26.81 -17.81 -21.66
CA LYS A 87 -25.87 -17.47 -20.59
C LYS A 87 -24.94 -16.33 -21.05
N PRO A 88 -24.57 -15.39 -20.15
CA PRO A 88 -23.51 -14.43 -20.43
C PRO A 88 -22.17 -15.10 -20.70
N ASP A 89 -21.28 -14.41 -21.41
CA ASP A 89 -19.91 -14.86 -21.60
C ASP A 89 -19.08 -14.52 -20.35
N TYR A 90 -19.12 -15.39 -19.36
CA TYR A 90 -18.43 -15.20 -18.09
C TYR A 90 -16.91 -15.21 -18.25
N GLY A 91 -16.38 -16.04 -19.15
CA GLY A 91 -14.96 -16.14 -19.40
C GLY A 91 -14.38 -14.81 -19.88
N ARG A 92 -15.08 -14.14 -20.76
CA ARG A 92 -14.69 -12.82 -21.28
C ARG A 92 -14.75 -11.75 -20.19
N LEU A 93 -15.78 -11.78 -19.34
CA LEU A 93 -15.91 -10.86 -18.21
C LEU A 93 -14.76 -11.02 -17.21
N VAL A 94 -14.45 -12.25 -16.83
CA VAL A 94 -13.36 -12.54 -15.88
C VAL A 94 -12.02 -12.14 -16.46
N ASP A 95 -11.76 -12.43 -17.73
CA ASP A 95 -10.52 -12.04 -18.42
C ASP A 95 -10.37 -10.51 -18.46
N LEU A 96 -11.43 -9.80 -18.83
CA LEU A 96 -11.44 -8.35 -18.88
C LEU A 96 -11.18 -7.73 -17.50
N LEU A 97 -11.87 -8.24 -16.47
CA LEU A 97 -11.73 -7.76 -15.10
C LEU A 97 -10.32 -8.00 -14.58
N THR A 98 -9.76 -9.19 -14.83
CA THR A 98 -8.41 -9.54 -14.40
C THR A 98 -7.36 -8.62 -15.04
N LYS A 99 -7.48 -8.39 -16.36
CA LYS A 99 -6.56 -7.47 -17.07
C LYS A 99 -6.69 -6.04 -16.57
N ALA A 100 -7.92 -5.57 -16.36
CA ALA A 100 -8.17 -4.22 -15.84
C ALA A 100 -7.62 -4.06 -14.42
N ALA A 101 -7.83 -5.05 -13.56
CA ALA A 101 -7.33 -5.04 -12.18
C ALA A 101 -5.80 -4.98 -12.13
N ILE A 102 -5.12 -5.81 -12.93
CA ILE A 102 -3.66 -5.81 -13.00
C ILE A 102 -3.15 -4.44 -13.46
N LYS A 103 -3.72 -3.90 -14.55
CA LYS A 103 -3.34 -2.61 -15.09
C LYS A 103 -3.54 -1.47 -14.08
N GLU A 104 -4.68 -1.44 -13.40
CA GLU A 104 -5.03 -0.36 -12.48
C GLU A 104 -4.27 -0.42 -11.18
N MET A 105 -3.75 -1.58 -10.77
CA MET A 105 -2.98 -1.74 -9.54
C MET A 105 -1.49 -1.47 -9.68
N ILE A 106 -0.98 -1.23 -10.89
CA ILE A 106 0.45 -0.97 -11.11
C ILE A 106 0.89 0.28 -10.33
N ILE A 107 0.21 1.41 -10.51
CA ILE A 107 0.57 2.67 -9.84
C ILE A 107 0.36 2.60 -8.32
N PRO A 108 -0.80 2.15 -7.79
CA PRO A 108 -0.96 1.98 -6.35
C PRO A 108 0.07 1.05 -5.71
N SER A 109 0.49 -0.01 -6.41
CA SER A 109 1.48 -0.96 -5.89
C SER A 109 2.88 -0.37 -5.80
N LEU A 110 3.21 0.62 -6.65
CA LEU A 110 4.50 1.30 -6.59
C LEU A 110 4.64 2.18 -5.34
N LEU A 111 3.55 2.68 -4.80
CA LEU A 111 3.58 3.58 -3.64
C LEU A 111 4.27 2.95 -2.43
N PRO A 112 3.87 1.77 -1.92
CA PRO A 112 4.53 1.16 -0.76
C PRO A 112 5.96 0.68 -1.05
N VAL A 113 6.31 0.44 -2.31
CA VAL A 113 7.66 0.02 -2.69
C VAL A 113 8.60 1.20 -2.80
N LEU A 114 8.18 2.27 -3.50
CA LEU A 114 9.02 3.43 -3.76
C LEU A 114 9.13 4.40 -2.59
N SER A 115 8.11 4.53 -1.76
CA SER A 115 8.10 5.50 -0.67
C SER A 115 9.23 5.28 0.34
N PRO A 116 9.49 4.06 0.85
CA PRO A 116 10.62 3.82 1.74
C PRO A 116 11.98 4.12 1.08
N VAL A 117 12.12 3.74 -0.17
CA VAL A 117 13.37 3.92 -0.94
C VAL A 117 13.65 5.40 -1.12
N ILE A 118 12.67 6.18 -1.57
CA ILE A 118 12.79 7.61 -1.78
C ILE A 118 13.09 8.33 -0.46
N LEU A 119 12.33 8.03 0.60
CA LEU A 119 12.52 8.62 1.92
C LEU A 119 13.94 8.38 2.43
N TYR A 120 14.40 7.13 2.37
CA TYR A 120 15.74 6.76 2.82
C TYR A 120 16.82 7.53 2.09
N PHE A 121 16.80 7.54 0.77
CA PHE A 121 17.83 8.21 -0.02
C PHE A 121 17.79 9.73 0.12
N VAL A 122 16.62 10.32 0.18
CA VAL A 122 16.49 11.78 0.37
C VAL A 122 17.09 12.21 1.72
N ILE A 123 16.74 11.52 2.80
CA ILE A 123 17.24 11.87 4.14
C ILE A 123 18.72 11.53 4.29
N LEU A 124 19.16 10.44 3.65
CA LEU A 124 20.58 10.10 3.62
C LEU A 124 21.44 11.24 3.03
N GLN A 125 20.97 11.86 1.96
CA GLN A 125 21.65 13.00 1.34
C GLN A 125 21.61 14.25 2.19
N ILE A 126 20.53 14.50 2.92
CA ILE A 126 20.32 15.72 3.69
C ILE A 126 20.99 15.63 5.07
N ALA A 127 20.81 14.50 5.77
CA ALA A 127 21.11 14.42 7.20
C ALA A 127 21.94 13.20 7.62
N GLY A 128 22.28 12.32 6.70
CA GLY A 128 23.10 11.15 6.96
C GLY A 128 22.33 9.89 7.32
N ILE A 129 23.06 8.80 7.58
CA ILE A 129 22.49 7.46 7.70
C ILE A 129 21.66 7.27 8.98
N GLU A 130 22.05 7.87 10.10
CA GLU A 130 21.29 7.72 11.34
C GLU A 130 19.89 8.35 11.22
N ALA A 131 19.81 9.55 10.64
CA ALA A 131 18.54 10.22 10.39
C ALA A 131 17.71 9.45 9.37
N ALA A 132 18.32 8.92 8.32
CA ALA A 132 17.63 8.12 7.31
C ALA A 132 17.03 6.85 7.90
N LEU A 133 17.77 6.11 8.71
CA LEU A 133 17.29 4.88 9.35
C LEU A 133 16.23 5.16 10.42
N SER A 134 16.40 6.24 11.20
CA SER A 134 15.41 6.65 12.20
C SER A 134 14.09 7.05 11.53
N SER A 135 14.16 7.81 10.46
CA SER A 135 12.98 8.24 9.69
C SER A 135 12.29 7.04 9.02
N LEU A 136 13.06 6.13 8.47
CA LEU A 136 12.52 4.91 7.84
C LEU A 136 11.78 4.03 8.86
N GLY A 137 12.36 3.81 10.04
CA GLY A 137 11.71 3.07 11.11
C GLY A 137 10.44 3.76 11.61
N ALA A 138 10.46 5.10 11.76
CA ALA A 138 9.28 5.88 12.12
C ALA A 138 8.20 5.79 11.05
N MET A 139 8.59 5.78 9.77
CA MET A 139 7.66 5.56 8.65
C MET A 139 6.99 4.20 8.74
N LEU A 140 7.73 3.14 9.05
CA LEU A 140 7.17 1.81 9.26
C LEU A 140 6.16 1.79 10.41
N LEU A 141 6.47 2.46 11.54
CA LEU A 141 5.52 2.60 12.65
C LEU A 141 4.25 3.34 12.23
N GLY A 142 4.39 4.44 11.52
CA GLY A 142 3.24 5.21 11.02
C GLY A 142 2.35 4.39 10.10
N VAL A 143 2.93 3.61 9.21
CA VAL A 143 2.19 2.69 8.32
C VAL A 143 1.45 1.64 9.13
N ILE A 144 2.06 1.07 10.15
CA ILE A 144 1.43 0.06 11.01
C ILE A 144 0.22 0.67 11.74
N ILE A 145 0.38 1.83 12.34
CA ILE A 145 -0.68 2.46 13.15
C ILE A 145 -1.89 2.83 12.29
N THR A 146 -1.69 3.64 11.26
CA THR A 146 -2.81 4.07 10.41
C THR A 146 -3.30 2.95 9.49
N GLY A 147 -2.41 2.04 9.08
CA GLY A 147 -2.76 0.87 8.30
C GLY A 147 -3.75 -0.03 9.02
N LEU A 148 -3.61 -0.18 10.33
CA LEU A 148 -4.56 -0.92 11.14
C LEU A 148 -5.95 -0.27 11.10
N PHE A 149 -6.03 1.06 11.29
CA PHE A 149 -7.30 1.78 11.24
C PHE A 149 -7.94 1.73 9.86
N VAL A 150 -7.16 1.92 8.81
CA VAL A 150 -7.67 1.86 7.43
C VAL A 150 -8.18 0.44 7.12
N ALA A 151 -7.43 -0.59 7.50
CA ALA A 151 -7.85 -1.97 7.26
C ALA A 151 -9.17 -2.29 7.95
N VAL A 152 -9.31 -1.93 9.22
CA VAL A 152 -10.57 -2.13 9.96
C VAL A 152 -11.71 -1.32 9.34
N SER A 153 -11.47 -0.07 8.97
CA SER A 153 -12.45 0.78 8.32
C SER A 153 -12.94 0.20 7.00
N MET A 154 -12.03 -0.30 6.17
CA MET A 154 -12.38 -0.86 4.86
C MET A 154 -13.08 -2.22 4.96
N THR A 155 -12.67 -3.06 5.91
CA THR A 155 -13.30 -4.37 6.08
C THR A 155 -14.65 -4.29 6.76
N ALA A 156 -14.75 -3.57 7.87
CA ALA A 156 -16.00 -3.43 8.63
C ALA A 156 -16.96 -2.43 7.98
N GLY A 157 -16.49 -1.23 7.67
CA GLY A 157 -17.30 -0.19 7.04
C GLY A 157 -17.69 -0.53 5.61
N GLY A 158 -16.75 -1.06 4.83
CA GLY A 158 -17.00 -1.52 3.45
C GLY A 158 -18.01 -2.66 3.40
N GLY A 159 -17.90 -3.61 4.32
CA GLY A 159 -18.86 -4.71 4.44
C GLY A 159 -20.26 -4.22 4.79
N ALA A 160 -20.36 -3.24 5.68
CA ALA A 160 -21.64 -2.64 6.03
C ALA A 160 -22.30 -1.93 4.83
N TRP A 161 -21.52 -1.17 4.07
CA TRP A 161 -21.99 -0.52 2.84
C TRP A 161 -22.45 -1.52 1.78
N ASP A 162 -21.65 -2.59 1.59
CA ASP A 162 -21.98 -3.63 0.61
C ASP A 162 -23.30 -4.33 0.93
N ASN A 163 -23.62 -4.49 2.22
CA ASN A 163 -24.84 -5.14 2.67
C ASN A 163 -26.04 -4.18 2.82
N ALA A 164 -25.82 -2.89 2.71
CA ALA A 164 -26.91 -1.90 2.82
C ALA A 164 -27.73 -1.82 1.53
#